data_6072b7c3d23e297428a6ae95e6639f27
#
_entry.id   6072b7c3d23e297428a6ae95e6639f27
#
_cell.length_a   1.000
_cell.length_b   1.000
_cell.length_c   1.000
_cell.angle_alpha   90.00
_cell.angle_beta   90.00
_cell.angle_gamma   90.00
#
_symmetry.space_group_name_H-M   'P 1'
#
loop_
_entity.id
_entity.type
_entity.pdbx_description
1 polymer ?
#
loop_
_entity_poly.entity_id
_entity_poly.type
_entity_poly.pdbx_seq_one_letter_code
_entity_poly.pdbx_strand_id
1 'polypeptide(L)'
;MVESIARVRHIRVTPQKARRVVALIKGKQAQEALAILKFAQQSASEPIYKLVASAIANAQVKADRDGEYLDEQDLYVKNAYVDEGTTLKRFQPRAQGRAFQIKKRTSHITVVLSTPEAAPAAAGDSNKKASK
;
A
#
# COMPACT_ATOMS: atom_id res chain seq x y z
N MET A 1 1.33 17.68 11.83
CA MET A 1 1.61 16.39 11.23
C MET A 1 0.40 15.90 10.44
N VAL A 2 0.61 15.54 9.19
CA VAL A 2 -0.47 15.06 8.33
C VAL A 2 -0.32 13.55 8.16
N GLU A 3 -1.39 12.82 8.36
CA GLU A 3 -1.42 11.39 8.15
C GLU A 3 -2.66 11.06 7.32
N SER A 4 -2.48 10.27 6.28
CA SER A 4 -3.60 9.89 5.43
C SER A 4 -3.59 8.38 5.20
N ILE A 5 -4.76 7.86 4.96
CA ILE A 5 -4.98 6.44 4.73
C ILE A 5 -5.74 6.27 3.42
N ALA A 6 -5.32 5.30 2.63
CA ALA A 6 -6.08 4.88 1.46
C ALA A 6 -6.21 3.36 1.51
N ARG A 7 -7.38 2.87 1.15
CA ARG A 7 -7.67 1.45 1.13
C ARG A 7 -8.31 1.07 -0.19
N VAL A 8 -7.95 -0.10 -0.66
CA VAL A 8 -8.66 -0.72 -1.77
C VAL A 8 -9.09 -2.11 -1.31
N ARG A 9 -10.32 -2.46 -1.64
CA ARG A 9 -10.90 -3.73 -1.22
C ARG A 9 -11.26 -4.57 -2.42
N HIS A 10 -11.21 -5.89 -2.23
CA HIS A 10 -11.69 -6.88 -3.20
C HIS A 10 -10.99 -6.79 -4.54
N ILE A 11 -9.71 -6.47 -4.54
CA ILE A 11 -8.95 -6.53 -5.79
C ILE A 11 -8.55 -7.98 -6.09
N ARG A 12 -8.51 -8.30 -7.37
CA ARG A 12 -8.26 -9.66 -7.85
C ARG A 12 -6.76 -9.96 -7.90
N VAL A 13 -6.14 -9.92 -6.75
CA VAL A 13 -4.71 -10.22 -6.58
C VAL A 13 -4.57 -11.08 -5.34
N THR A 14 -3.72 -12.10 -5.41
CA THR A 14 -3.49 -12.91 -4.22
C THR A 14 -2.75 -12.09 -3.17
N PRO A 15 -3.08 -12.25 -1.87
CA PRO A 15 -2.41 -11.48 -0.82
C PRO A 15 -0.90 -11.67 -0.81
N GLN A 16 -0.43 -12.88 -1.09
CA GLN A 16 1.00 -13.17 -1.09
C GLN A 16 1.74 -12.35 -2.16
N LYS A 17 1.18 -12.24 -3.35
CA LYS A 17 1.78 -11.46 -4.43
C LYS A 17 1.73 -9.96 -4.13
N ALA A 18 0.62 -9.50 -3.56
CA ALA A 18 0.48 -8.10 -3.17
C ALA A 18 1.46 -7.73 -2.07
N ARG A 19 1.66 -8.62 -1.10
CA ARG A 19 2.60 -8.37 0.00
C ARG A 19 4.03 -8.21 -0.48
N ARG A 20 4.38 -8.93 -1.54
CA ARG A 20 5.73 -8.79 -2.13
C ARG A 20 5.96 -7.38 -2.64
N VAL A 21 4.96 -6.82 -3.32
CA VAL A 21 5.07 -5.46 -3.86
C VAL A 21 5.03 -4.43 -2.74
N VAL A 22 4.14 -4.62 -1.77
CA VAL A 22 4.01 -3.69 -0.64
C VAL A 22 5.33 -3.60 0.15
N ALA A 23 6.03 -4.71 0.28
CA ALA A 23 7.31 -4.73 0.99
C ALA A 23 8.35 -3.83 0.32
N LEU A 24 8.24 -3.61 -0.99
CA LEU A 24 9.18 -2.76 -1.72
C LEU A 24 9.03 -1.28 -1.40
N ILE A 25 7.82 -0.85 -1.03
CA ILE A 25 7.54 0.57 -0.83
C ILE A 25 7.47 0.98 0.64
N LYS A 26 7.44 0.02 1.53
CA LYS A 26 7.31 0.30 2.96
C LYS A 26 8.50 1.10 3.46
N GLY A 27 8.25 2.21 4.11
CA GLY A 27 9.29 3.08 4.64
C GLY A 27 9.92 4.02 3.62
N LYS A 28 9.45 4.00 2.37
CA LYS A 28 9.98 4.85 1.32
C LYS A 28 9.22 6.17 1.25
N GLN A 29 9.86 7.20 0.74
CA GLN A 29 9.19 8.44 0.41
C GLN A 29 8.09 8.17 -0.62
N ALA A 30 6.98 8.91 -0.53
CA ALA A 30 5.82 8.64 -1.39
C ALA A 30 6.16 8.74 -2.88
N GLN A 31 6.91 9.75 -3.29
CA GLN A 31 7.28 9.90 -4.68
C GLN A 31 8.22 8.79 -5.14
N GLU A 32 9.14 8.38 -4.27
CA GLU A 32 10.01 7.25 -4.57
C GLU A 32 9.22 5.95 -4.68
N ALA A 33 8.21 5.78 -3.81
CA ALA A 33 7.33 4.62 -3.88
C ALA A 33 6.59 4.57 -5.21
N LEU A 34 6.08 5.71 -5.69
CA LEU A 34 5.42 5.78 -6.99
C LEU A 34 6.36 5.39 -8.11
N ALA A 35 7.60 5.85 -8.06
CA ALA A 35 8.58 5.50 -9.09
C ALA A 35 8.87 4.00 -9.09
N ILE A 36 9.05 3.42 -7.90
CA ILE A 36 9.29 1.98 -7.77
C ILE A 36 8.13 1.18 -8.35
N LEU A 37 6.90 1.57 -8.03
CA LEU A 37 5.71 0.86 -8.49
C LEU A 37 5.52 1.00 -9.99
N LYS A 38 5.86 2.15 -10.56
CA LYS A 38 5.71 2.38 -11.98
C LYS A 38 6.58 1.43 -12.80
N PHE A 39 7.76 1.12 -12.31
CA PHE A 39 8.71 0.28 -13.03
C PHE A 39 8.71 -1.17 -12.55
N ALA A 40 7.91 -1.51 -11.55
CA ALA A 40 7.79 -2.88 -11.08
C ALA A 40 7.05 -3.73 -12.12
N GLN A 41 7.51 -4.95 -12.29
CA GLN A 41 6.93 -5.86 -13.28
C GLN A 41 5.74 -6.65 -12.77
N GLN A 42 5.53 -6.66 -11.47
CA GLN A 42 4.43 -7.41 -10.87
C GLN A 42 3.09 -6.78 -11.25
N SER A 43 2.11 -7.64 -11.55
CA SER A 43 0.78 -7.14 -11.90
C SER A 43 0.09 -6.41 -10.75
N ALA A 44 0.45 -6.74 -9.52
CA ALA A 44 -0.09 -6.07 -8.34
C ALA A 44 0.38 -4.62 -8.20
N SER A 45 1.44 -4.24 -8.89
CA SER A 45 2.02 -2.90 -8.75
C SER A 45 1.09 -1.80 -9.24
N GLU A 46 0.31 -2.06 -10.30
CA GLU A 46 -0.57 -1.04 -10.86
C GLU A 46 -1.67 -0.61 -9.88
N PRO A 47 -2.46 -1.52 -9.29
CA PRO A 47 -3.46 -1.09 -8.30
C PRO A 47 -2.83 -0.45 -7.07
N ILE A 48 -1.66 -0.90 -6.66
CA ILE A 48 -0.97 -0.29 -5.51
C ILE A 48 -0.47 1.10 -5.87
N TYR A 49 0.01 1.30 -7.10
CA TYR A 49 0.39 2.62 -7.58
C TYR A 49 -0.79 3.60 -7.46
N LYS A 50 -1.94 3.18 -7.94
CA LYS A 50 -3.14 4.02 -7.86
C LYS A 50 -3.53 4.29 -6.42
N LEU A 51 -3.36 3.29 -5.56
CA LEU A 51 -3.68 3.44 -4.14
C LEU A 51 -2.77 4.45 -3.47
N VAL A 52 -1.47 4.40 -3.74
CA VAL A 52 -0.51 5.37 -3.18
C VAL A 52 -0.81 6.77 -3.70
N ALA A 53 -1.11 6.90 -4.99
CA ALA A 53 -1.48 8.19 -5.56
C ALA A 53 -2.73 8.76 -4.88
N SER A 54 -3.71 7.90 -4.62
CA SER A 54 -4.93 8.28 -3.90
C SER A 54 -4.61 8.74 -2.48
N ALA A 55 -3.71 8.05 -1.80
CA ALA A 55 -3.31 8.43 -0.44
C ALA A 55 -2.62 9.79 -0.42
N ILE A 56 -1.80 10.08 -1.42
CA ILE A 56 -1.16 11.40 -1.55
C ILE A 56 -2.22 12.48 -1.73
N ALA A 57 -3.19 12.24 -2.60
CA ALA A 57 -4.27 13.20 -2.81
C ALA A 57 -5.10 13.40 -1.54
N ASN A 58 -5.36 12.32 -0.80
CA ASN A 58 -6.08 12.41 0.47
C ASN A 58 -5.31 13.23 1.49
N ALA A 59 -3.99 13.09 1.53
CA ALA A 59 -3.15 13.89 2.41
C ALA A 59 -3.25 15.38 2.07
N GLN A 60 -3.23 15.69 0.78
CA GLN A 60 -3.34 17.08 0.32
C GLN A 60 -4.69 17.69 0.69
N VAL A 61 -5.77 16.94 0.48
CA VAL A 61 -7.12 17.39 0.85
C VAL A 61 -7.22 17.61 2.36
N LYS A 62 -6.66 16.71 3.13
CA LYS A 62 -6.70 16.81 4.59
C LYS A 62 -5.92 18.02 5.07
N ALA A 63 -4.75 18.28 4.48
CA ALA A 63 -3.93 19.44 4.83
C ALA A 63 -4.67 20.74 4.49
N ASP A 64 -5.28 20.80 3.32
CA ASP A 64 -6.05 21.98 2.90
C ASP A 64 -7.23 22.24 3.83
N ARG A 65 -7.94 21.18 4.22
CA ARG A 65 -9.08 21.30 5.12
C ARG A 65 -8.67 21.82 6.50
N ASP A 66 -7.51 21.34 6.98
CA ASP A 66 -7.03 21.71 8.31
C ASP A 66 -6.20 22.99 8.29
N GLY A 67 -5.97 23.57 7.10
CA GLY A 67 -5.18 24.78 6.96
C GLY A 67 -3.69 24.57 7.18
N GLU A 68 -3.22 23.36 7.05
CA GLU A 68 -1.81 23.05 7.22
C GLU A 68 -1.08 23.08 5.87
N TYR A 69 0.18 23.48 5.92
CA TYR A 69 1.05 23.38 4.77
C TYR A 69 1.53 21.94 4.61
N LEU A 70 1.44 21.41 3.40
CA LEU A 70 1.91 20.08 3.09
C LEU A 70 2.81 20.11 1.87
N ASP A 71 4.03 19.64 2.04
CA ASP A 71 4.93 19.36 0.93
C ASP A 71 4.89 17.88 0.65
N GLU A 72 4.50 17.51 -0.57
CA GLU A 72 4.39 16.10 -0.95
C GLU A 72 5.72 15.36 -0.82
N GLN A 73 6.83 16.08 -0.92
CA GLN A 73 8.14 15.47 -0.75
C GLN A 73 8.41 15.00 0.67
N ASP A 74 7.66 15.52 1.63
CA ASP A 74 7.80 15.12 3.03
C ASP A 74 7.00 13.87 3.36
N LEU A 75 6.09 13.47 2.49
CA LEU A 75 5.28 12.26 2.73
C LEU A 75 6.11 11.01 2.54
N TYR A 76 5.93 10.07 3.45
CA TYR A 76 6.56 8.76 3.34
C TYR A 76 5.53 7.68 3.69
N VAL A 77 5.78 6.46 3.24
CA VAL A 77 4.92 5.32 3.52
C VAL A 77 5.22 4.85 4.93
N LYS A 78 4.40 5.28 5.87
CA LYS A 78 4.56 4.91 7.27
C LYS A 78 4.25 3.44 7.49
N ASN A 79 3.21 2.97 6.85
CA ASN A 79 2.80 1.57 6.95
C ASN A 79 2.06 1.19 5.68
N ALA A 80 2.12 -0.06 5.35
CA ALA A 80 1.37 -0.63 4.24
C ALA A 80 1.21 -2.10 4.52
N TYR A 81 -0.01 -2.60 4.35
CA TYR A 81 -0.27 -4.00 4.61
C TYR A 81 -1.38 -4.51 3.72
N VAL A 82 -1.41 -5.83 3.61
CA VAL A 82 -2.37 -6.53 2.76
C VAL A 82 -3.12 -7.53 3.64
N ASP A 83 -4.43 -7.42 3.62
CA ASP A 83 -5.30 -8.37 4.30
C ASP A 83 -5.94 -9.30 3.28
N GLU A 84 -6.22 -10.50 3.72
CA GLU A 84 -6.87 -11.50 2.88
C GLU A 84 -8.34 -11.14 2.72
N GLY A 85 -8.80 -11.13 1.47
CA GLY A 85 -10.20 -10.86 1.17
C GLY A 85 -10.97 -12.14 0.89
N THR A 86 -12.16 -11.98 0.36
CA THR A 86 -13.03 -13.08 0.00
C THR A 86 -12.41 -13.90 -1.12
N THR A 87 -12.44 -15.22 -0.98
CA THR A 87 -11.98 -16.12 -2.04
C THR A 87 -13.20 -16.57 -2.84
N LEU A 88 -13.17 -16.31 -4.13
CA LEU A 88 -14.20 -16.78 -5.04
C LEU A 88 -13.81 -18.17 -5.54
N LYS A 89 -14.72 -19.10 -5.41
CA LYS A 89 -14.47 -20.48 -5.82
C LYS A 89 -15.08 -20.73 -7.19
N ARG A 90 -14.29 -21.28 -8.08
CA ARG A 90 -14.71 -21.64 -9.41
C ARG A 90 -14.32 -23.08 -9.68
N PHE A 91 -14.99 -23.72 -10.61
CA PHE A 91 -14.72 -25.10 -10.95
C PHE A 91 -14.19 -25.18 -12.36
N GLN A 92 -13.19 -25.99 -12.55
CA GLN A 92 -12.64 -26.28 -13.87
C GLN A 92 -12.86 -27.74 -14.18
N PRO A 93 -13.58 -28.08 -15.27
CA PRO A 93 -13.78 -29.47 -15.67
C PRO A 93 -12.45 -30.12 -16.02
N ARG A 94 -12.31 -31.36 -15.62
CA ARG A 94 -11.16 -32.17 -15.94
C ARG A 94 -11.62 -33.49 -16.56
N ALA A 95 -10.66 -34.33 -16.95
CA ALA A 95 -10.94 -35.61 -17.57
C ALA A 95 -11.81 -36.47 -16.66
N GLN A 96 -12.61 -37.36 -17.25
CA GLN A 96 -13.47 -38.31 -16.57
C GLN A 96 -14.56 -37.65 -15.72
N GLY A 97 -15.03 -36.48 -16.12
CA GLY A 97 -16.14 -35.82 -15.45
C GLY A 97 -15.78 -35.20 -14.12
N ARG A 98 -14.52 -35.14 -13.79
CA ARG A 98 -14.08 -34.48 -12.55
C ARG A 98 -14.03 -32.99 -12.72
N ALA A 99 -14.26 -32.28 -11.62
CA ALA A 99 -14.13 -30.82 -11.59
C ALA A 99 -13.18 -30.45 -10.46
N PHE A 100 -12.16 -29.65 -10.78
CA PHE A 100 -11.24 -29.16 -9.78
C PHE A 100 -11.62 -27.73 -9.40
N GLN A 101 -11.44 -27.44 -8.12
CA GLN A 101 -11.74 -26.12 -7.59
C GLN A 101 -10.63 -25.14 -7.93
N ILE A 102 -11.01 -23.99 -8.46
CA ILE A 102 -10.10 -22.89 -8.69
C ILE A 102 -10.44 -21.79 -7.69
N LYS A 103 -9.44 -21.35 -6.94
CA LYS A 103 -9.63 -20.30 -5.96
C LYS A 103 -9.19 -18.96 -6.57
N LYS A 104 -10.12 -18.04 -6.71
CA LYS A 104 -9.83 -16.67 -7.14
C LYS A 104 -9.76 -15.81 -5.90
N ARG A 105 -8.55 -15.61 -5.41
CA ARG A 105 -8.34 -14.88 -4.17
C ARG A 105 -8.40 -13.38 -4.41
N THR A 106 -8.91 -12.67 -3.43
CA THR A 106 -8.92 -11.21 -3.45
C THR A 106 -8.15 -10.70 -2.24
N SER A 107 -7.83 -9.42 -2.27
CA SER A 107 -7.05 -8.79 -1.22
C SER A 107 -7.60 -7.42 -0.89
N HIS A 108 -7.34 -6.99 0.34
CA HIS A 108 -7.61 -5.63 0.79
C HIS A 108 -6.26 -5.01 1.11
N ILE A 109 -5.94 -3.92 0.46
CA ILE A 109 -4.64 -3.27 0.65
C ILE A 109 -4.86 -1.92 1.32
N THR A 110 -4.07 -1.64 2.34
CA THR A 110 -4.11 -0.38 3.07
C THR A 110 -2.73 0.25 3.02
N VAL A 111 -2.69 1.54 2.70
CA VAL A 111 -1.46 2.32 2.71
C VAL A 111 -1.68 3.52 3.62
N VAL A 112 -0.75 3.75 4.53
CA VAL A 112 -0.76 4.89 5.43
C VAL A 112 0.43 5.76 5.09
N LEU A 113 0.17 7.01 4.73
CA LEU A 113 1.21 8.01 4.49
C LEU A 113 1.22 9.00 5.65
N SER A 114 2.40 9.47 5.99
CA SER A 114 2.58 10.43 7.07
C SER A 114 3.70 11.39 6.72
N THR A 115 3.63 12.59 7.28
CA THR A 115 4.78 13.48 7.26
C THR A 115 5.65 13.18 8.49
N PRO A 116 6.99 13.31 8.38
CA PRO A 116 7.82 13.12 9.55
C PRO A 116 7.54 14.22 10.56
N GLU A 117 7.58 13.87 11.84
CA GLU A 117 7.49 14.88 12.87
C GLU A 117 8.78 15.70 12.88
N ALA A 118 8.57 16.98 13.04
CA ALA A 118 9.73 17.84 13.16
C ALA A 118 10.56 17.37 14.34
N ALA A 119 11.64 16.95 14.13
CA ALA A 119 12.29 16.37 15.00
C ALA A 119 12.99 15.90 15.81
N PRO A 120 13.23 15.98 15.87
CA PRO A 120 13.98 15.34 16.12
C PRO A 120 14.05 14.08 16.21
N ALA A 121 13.94 14.44 15.81
CA ALA A 121 13.65 13.48 15.81
C ALA A 121 14.03 12.68 15.34
N ALA A 122 14.41 12.99 15.25
CA ALA A 122 14.34 12.08 14.97
C ALA A 122 14.72 11.24 14.82
N ALA A 123 15.04 11.66 14.97
CA ALA A 123 14.99 10.77 15.00
C ALA A 123 15.08 9.81 15.01
N GLY A 124 15.42 10.13 15.29
CA GLY A 124 15.10 9.23 15.59
C GLY A 124 15.05 8.31 15.41
N ASP A 125 15.26 8.65 15.80
CA ASP A 125 14.97 7.81 15.95
C ASP A 125 15.07 6.90 15.58
N SER A 126 15.42 7.36 15.67
CA SER A 126 15.25 6.58 15.71
C SER A 126 15.53 5.70 15.65
N ASN A 127 15.89 6.15 15.93
CA ASN A 127 15.84 5.42 16.30
C ASN A 127 15.78 4.58 16.60
N LYS A 128 15.98 5.15 16.85
CA LYS A 128 15.73 4.59 17.45
C LYS A 128 15.69 3.59 17.44
N LYS A 129 15.89 3.95 17.64
CA LYS A 129 15.73 3.19 17.84
C LYS A 129 16.03 2.40 17.67
N ALA A 130 16.42 2.94 17.60
CA ALA A 130 16.54 2.31 17.72
C ALA A 130 17.02 1.68 17.85
N SER A 131 17.47 2.03 18.11
CA SER A 131 17.70 1.42 18.47
C SER A 131 17.97 0.55 18.86
N LYS A 132 18.27 0.73 19.33
CA LYS A 132 18.48 0.08 19.90
C LYS A 132 18.42 -0.74 20.09
#